data_2f6c0297a08e63352d63c471accb399d
#
_entry.id   2f6c0297a08e63352d63c471accb399d
#
_cell.length_a   1.000
_cell.length_b   1.000
_cell.length_c   1.000
_cell.angle_alpha   90.00
_cell.angle_beta   90.00
_cell.angle_gamma   90.00
#
_symmetry.space_group_name_H-M   'P 1'
#
loop_
_entity.id
_entity.type
_entity.pdbx_description
1 polymer ?
#
loop_
_entity_poly.entity_id
_entity_poly.type
_entity_poly.pdbx_seq_one_letter_code
_entity_poly.pdbx_strand_id
1 'polypeptide(L)'
;MRKMATELLLLCAGAGAKNWDGAEPDRPLRTKGKRQAQKIGAWMGQHGLRPGNTLTSTDERASATAQIALKAGGWSAQGVVQSPDLTKGVMPAIADEDRVLLVASKNMVADLISALGVHESLSPGVLVHLEKTHAGTEICKVIDPQDLPDLFPYPGPDGPELRERPAYYYTQSAVIPFRRTPEGKEILITGSSSGRHWVVPKGIVDPGLSPAESAKVEAREEAGVEGDFSDQPLGTFTYEKWGAVCRVEVFAMEVTRILPADAWEESHRQRTWVQAETAAAMLYQKAFGPFIAQL
;
A
#
# COMPACT_ATOMS: atom_id res chain seq x y z
N MET A 1 19.77 -33.59 7.95
CA MET A 1 19.16 -32.31 7.55
C MET A 1 17.65 -32.47 7.71
N ARG A 2 16.99 -31.74 8.63
CA ARG A 2 15.52 -31.65 8.64
C ARG A 2 15.12 -30.96 7.32
N LYS A 3 14.42 -31.65 6.43
CA LYS A 3 13.79 -31.05 5.28
C LYS A 3 12.74 -30.09 5.86
N MET A 4 12.89 -28.80 5.61
CA MET A 4 12.01 -27.79 6.19
C MET A 4 10.59 -27.98 5.64
N ALA A 5 9.60 -27.81 6.50
CA ALA A 5 8.21 -27.83 6.11
C ALA A 5 7.94 -26.54 5.30
N THR A 6 7.12 -26.64 4.26
CA THR A 6 6.67 -25.46 3.50
C THR A 6 5.43 -24.89 4.19
N GLU A 7 5.48 -23.63 4.61
CA GLU A 7 4.31 -22.94 5.13
C GLU A 7 3.50 -22.29 3.99
N LEU A 8 2.21 -22.60 3.96
CA LEU A 8 1.27 -22.03 3.00
C LEU A 8 0.30 -21.09 3.72
N LEU A 9 0.29 -19.84 3.29
CA LEU A 9 -0.64 -18.81 3.75
C LEU A 9 -1.69 -18.61 2.64
N LEU A 10 -2.87 -19.22 2.77
CA LEU A 10 -3.95 -19.12 1.78
C LEU A 10 -4.95 -18.03 2.21
N LEU A 11 -4.94 -16.91 1.52
CA LEU A 11 -5.77 -15.75 1.86
C LEU A 11 -6.91 -15.59 0.85
N CYS A 12 -8.14 -15.64 1.34
CA CYS A 12 -9.30 -15.29 0.55
C CYS A 12 -9.30 -13.80 0.21
N ALA A 13 -9.51 -13.44 -1.04
CA ALA A 13 -9.68 -12.05 -1.45
C ALA A 13 -10.78 -11.35 -0.63
N GLY A 14 -10.52 -10.12 -0.25
CA GLY A 14 -11.44 -9.31 0.56
C GLY A 14 -12.77 -9.04 -0.14
N ALA A 15 -13.73 -8.49 0.61
CA ALA A 15 -15.06 -8.20 0.10
C ALA A 15 -15.03 -7.16 -1.03
N GLY A 16 -15.59 -7.52 -2.19
CA GLY A 16 -15.70 -6.66 -3.38
C GLY A 16 -16.87 -5.68 -3.34
N ALA A 17 -16.90 -4.76 -4.29
CA ALA A 17 -17.97 -3.78 -4.48
C ALA A 17 -19.33 -4.49 -4.58
N LYS A 18 -20.39 -3.92 -3.95
CA LYS A 18 -21.71 -4.57 -3.92
C LYS A 18 -22.45 -4.46 -5.26
N ASN A 19 -22.48 -3.26 -5.79
CA ASN A 19 -23.18 -2.92 -7.04
C ASN A 19 -22.14 -2.79 -8.15
N TRP A 20 -21.66 -3.94 -8.63
CA TRP A 20 -20.66 -4.02 -9.69
C TRP A 20 -21.34 -4.56 -10.96
N ASP A 21 -21.26 -3.82 -12.04
CA ASP A 21 -21.82 -4.13 -13.37
C ASP A 21 -20.76 -4.51 -14.41
N GLY A 22 -19.47 -4.41 -14.04
CA GLY A 22 -18.35 -4.85 -14.88
C GLY A 22 -18.07 -6.34 -14.80
N ALA A 23 -17.01 -6.80 -15.47
CA ALA A 23 -16.56 -8.17 -15.40
C ALA A 23 -16.10 -8.55 -13.96
N GLU A 24 -16.41 -9.77 -13.51
CA GLU A 24 -16.08 -10.20 -12.13
C GLU A 24 -14.57 -10.15 -11.81
N PRO A 25 -13.63 -10.47 -12.74
CA PRO A 25 -12.20 -10.31 -12.48
C PRO A 25 -11.78 -8.87 -12.15
N ASP A 26 -12.44 -7.88 -12.73
CA ASP A 26 -12.12 -6.46 -12.56
C ASP A 26 -12.83 -5.82 -11.35
N ARG A 27 -13.59 -6.61 -10.60
CA ARG A 27 -14.36 -6.13 -9.46
C ARG A 27 -13.46 -5.63 -8.35
N PRO A 28 -13.52 -4.32 -7.98
CA PRO A 28 -12.62 -3.76 -6.98
C PRO A 28 -13.01 -4.13 -5.54
N LEU A 29 -12.05 -4.00 -4.62
CA LEU A 29 -12.32 -4.09 -3.19
C LEU A 29 -13.16 -2.91 -2.71
N ARG A 30 -14.21 -3.19 -1.92
CA ARG A 30 -14.88 -2.16 -1.13
C ARG A 30 -14.13 -1.88 0.19
N THR A 31 -14.50 -0.81 0.90
CA THR A 31 -13.89 -0.40 2.18
C THR A 31 -13.79 -1.57 3.19
N LYS A 32 -14.85 -2.41 3.31
CA LYS A 32 -14.80 -3.59 4.16
C LYS A 32 -13.70 -4.57 3.74
N GLY A 33 -13.53 -4.81 2.43
CA GLY A 33 -12.50 -5.71 1.92
C GLY A 33 -11.08 -5.19 2.16
N LYS A 34 -10.86 -3.88 1.95
CA LYS A 34 -9.59 -3.22 2.28
C LYS A 34 -9.26 -3.37 3.77
N ARG A 35 -10.26 -3.19 4.63
CA ARG A 35 -10.10 -3.35 6.08
C ARG A 35 -9.77 -4.78 6.49
N GLN A 36 -10.42 -5.78 5.87
CA GLN A 36 -10.12 -7.20 6.07
C GLN A 36 -8.65 -7.50 5.75
N ALA A 37 -8.17 -7.06 4.59
CA ALA A 37 -6.77 -7.24 4.17
C ALA A 37 -5.79 -6.55 5.14
N GLN A 38 -6.09 -5.33 5.61
CA GLN A 38 -5.28 -4.63 6.60
C GLN A 38 -5.17 -5.41 7.92
N LYS A 39 -6.29 -5.93 8.44
CA LYS A 39 -6.31 -6.70 9.70
C LYS A 39 -5.46 -7.98 9.59
N ILE A 40 -5.64 -8.73 8.52
CA ILE A 40 -4.86 -9.95 8.27
C ILE A 40 -3.37 -9.63 8.12
N GLY A 41 -3.01 -8.62 7.34
CA GLY A 41 -1.62 -8.22 7.17
C GLY A 41 -0.96 -7.80 8.49
N ALA A 42 -1.63 -6.97 9.28
CA ALA A 42 -1.13 -6.57 10.59
C ALA A 42 -0.99 -7.78 11.55
N TRP A 43 -1.96 -8.71 11.52
CA TRP A 43 -1.87 -9.95 12.28
C TRP A 43 -0.67 -10.79 11.83
N MET A 44 -0.46 -10.96 10.53
CA MET A 44 0.71 -11.67 9.99
C MET A 44 2.01 -11.00 10.46
N GLY A 45 2.09 -9.67 10.44
CA GLY A 45 3.25 -8.90 10.91
C GLY A 45 3.57 -9.15 12.38
N GLN A 46 2.54 -9.13 13.24
CA GLN A 46 2.69 -9.41 14.68
C GLN A 46 3.17 -10.84 14.98
N HIS A 47 2.85 -11.80 14.09
CA HIS A 47 3.22 -13.21 14.27
C HIS A 47 4.48 -13.61 13.48
N GLY A 48 5.19 -12.64 12.87
CA GLY A 48 6.41 -12.92 12.12
C GLY A 48 6.19 -13.76 10.87
N LEU A 49 4.97 -13.77 10.32
CA LEU A 49 4.58 -14.56 9.14
C LEU A 49 4.88 -13.81 7.83
N ARG A 50 6.11 -13.32 7.68
CA ARG A 50 6.55 -12.69 6.43
C ARG A 50 6.62 -13.73 5.33
N PRO A 51 5.88 -13.57 4.21
CA PRO A 51 6.03 -14.47 3.05
C PRO A 51 7.36 -14.21 2.33
N GLY A 52 7.98 -15.29 1.84
CA GLY A 52 9.11 -15.22 0.92
C GLY A 52 8.64 -14.81 -0.47
N ASN A 53 7.52 -15.43 -0.93
CA ASN A 53 6.86 -15.11 -2.20
C ASN A 53 5.36 -14.86 -2.01
N THR A 54 4.78 -14.07 -2.92
CA THR A 54 3.34 -13.80 -2.94
C THR A 54 2.79 -13.97 -4.35
N LEU A 55 1.86 -14.90 -4.49
CA LEU A 55 1.15 -15.18 -5.74
C LEU A 55 -0.33 -14.86 -5.60
N THR A 56 -0.93 -14.28 -6.64
CA THR A 56 -2.37 -13.97 -6.66
C THR A 56 -3.04 -14.59 -7.88
N SER A 57 -4.35 -14.86 -7.79
CA SER A 57 -5.13 -15.01 -9.01
C SER A 57 -5.09 -13.71 -9.82
N THR A 58 -5.55 -13.76 -11.07
CA THR A 58 -5.56 -12.60 -11.98
C THR A 58 -6.65 -11.58 -11.62
N ASP A 59 -7.48 -11.88 -10.60
CA ASP A 59 -8.55 -10.98 -10.16
C ASP A 59 -7.99 -9.73 -9.49
N GLU A 60 -8.57 -8.56 -9.81
CA GLU A 60 -8.25 -7.26 -9.20
C GLU A 60 -8.32 -7.32 -7.65
N ARG A 61 -9.35 -7.97 -7.11
CA ARG A 61 -9.52 -8.12 -5.65
C ARG A 61 -8.41 -8.94 -4.99
N ALA A 62 -7.93 -9.98 -5.65
CA ALA A 62 -6.86 -10.81 -5.11
C ALA A 62 -5.55 -10.00 -5.06
N SER A 63 -5.22 -9.33 -6.14
CA SER A 63 -4.04 -8.46 -6.25
C SER A 63 -4.07 -7.34 -5.20
N ALA A 64 -5.18 -6.60 -5.13
CA ALA A 64 -5.35 -5.53 -4.15
C ALA A 64 -5.34 -6.05 -2.70
N THR A 65 -5.91 -7.24 -2.43
CA THR A 65 -5.86 -7.86 -1.10
C THR A 65 -4.44 -8.18 -0.69
N ALA A 66 -3.65 -8.79 -1.58
CA ALA A 66 -2.25 -9.13 -1.34
C ALA A 66 -1.42 -7.88 -1.01
N GLN A 67 -1.51 -6.86 -1.86
CA GLN A 67 -0.77 -5.61 -1.69
C GLN A 67 -1.10 -4.92 -0.36
N ILE A 68 -2.38 -4.80 -0.02
CA ILE A 68 -2.82 -4.17 1.23
C ILE A 68 -2.37 -4.98 2.45
N ALA A 69 -2.46 -6.32 2.39
CA ALA A 69 -2.03 -7.17 3.49
C ALA A 69 -0.52 -7.09 3.71
N LEU A 70 0.29 -7.13 2.64
CA LEU A 70 1.75 -6.98 2.74
C LEU A 70 2.12 -5.63 3.36
N LYS A 71 1.56 -4.51 2.86
CA LYS A 71 1.81 -3.18 3.41
C LYS A 71 1.41 -3.08 4.89
N ALA A 72 0.27 -3.66 5.26
CA ALA A 72 -0.19 -3.67 6.65
C ALA A 72 0.69 -4.54 7.57
N GLY A 73 1.32 -5.57 7.02
CA GLY A 73 2.34 -6.38 7.69
C GLY A 73 3.71 -5.74 7.80
N GLY A 74 3.91 -4.55 7.19
CA GLY A 74 5.18 -3.82 7.16
C GLY A 74 6.13 -4.29 6.06
N TRP A 75 5.64 -4.92 5.00
CA TRP A 75 6.46 -5.47 3.91
C TRP A 75 6.17 -4.79 2.58
N SER A 76 7.19 -4.76 1.71
CA SER A 76 7.03 -4.29 0.33
C SER A 76 5.96 -5.12 -0.40
N ALA A 77 5.09 -4.44 -1.11
CA ALA A 77 4.14 -5.06 -2.03
C ALA A 77 4.68 -5.19 -3.47
N GLN A 78 5.90 -4.73 -3.72
CA GLN A 78 6.61 -4.98 -4.98
C GLN A 78 6.93 -6.47 -5.08
N GLY A 79 6.72 -7.10 -6.22
CA GLY A 79 6.99 -8.52 -6.38
C GLY A 79 5.78 -9.44 -6.13
N VAL A 80 4.58 -8.88 -5.95
CA VAL A 80 3.35 -9.66 -6.06
C VAL A 80 3.18 -10.12 -7.51
N VAL A 81 3.10 -11.43 -7.72
CA VAL A 81 3.03 -12.04 -9.06
C VAL A 81 1.65 -12.65 -9.28
N GLN A 82 1.07 -12.42 -10.44
CA GLN A 82 -0.17 -13.08 -10.85
C GLN A 82 0.12 -14.50 -11.37
N SER A 83 -0.68 -15.46 -10.91
CA SER A 83 -0.62 -16.86 -11.31
C SER A 83 -1.93 -17.30 -11.98
N PRO A 84 -1.91 -17.64 -13.27
CA PRO A 84 -3.08 -18.20 -13.94
C PRO A 84 -3.58 -19.51 -13.34
N ASP A 85 -2.72 -20.28 -12.67
CA ASP A 85 -3.10 -21.52 -12.01
C ASP A 85 -4.03 -21.25 -10.82
N LEU A 86 -3.72 -20.22 -10.00
CA LEU A 86 -4.59 -19.80 -8.92
C LEU A 86 -5.96 -19.37 -9.42
N THR A 87 -6.05 -18.76 -10.59
CA THR A 87 -7.33 -18.38 -11.22
C THR A 87 -8.18 -19.60 -11.59
N LYS A 88 -7.56 -20.75 -11.78
CA LYS A 88 -8.22 -22.03 -12.05
C LYS A 88 -8.47 -22.87 -10.77
N GLY A 89 -8.10 -22.35 -9.60
CA GLY A 89 -8.15 -23.10 -8.34
C GLY A 89 -7.11 -24.23 -8.27
N VAL A 90 -6.01 -24.12 -9.04
CA VAL A 90 -4.93 -25.10 -9.08
C VAL A 90 -3.74 -24.58 -8.30
N MET A 91 -3.11 -25.45 -7.50
CA MET A 91 -1.90 -25.12 -6.76
C MET A 91 -0.76 -24.81 -7.74
N PRO A 92 -0.18 -23.60 -7.71
CA PRO A 92 0.95 -23.28 -8.57
C PRO A 92 2.19 -24.08 -8.16
N ALA A 93 3.14 -24.20 -9.07
CA ALA A 93 4.46 -24.74 -8.74
C ALA A 93 5.13 -23.77 -7.72
N ILE A 94 5.36 -24.27 -6.52
CA ILE A 94 6.04 -23.55 -5.45
C ILE A 94 7.45 -24.11 -5.37
N ALA A 95 8.46 -23.25 -5.53
CA ALA A 95 9.83 -23.63 -5.24
C ALA A 95 9.96 -24.01 -3.75
N ASP A 96 11.03 -24.71 -3.37
CA ASP A 96 11.29 -25.09 -1.98
C ASP A 96 11.54 -23.83 -1.12
N GLU A 97 10.48 -23.08 -0.87
CA GLU A 97 10.47 -21.85 -0.08
C GLU A 97 9.85 -22.09 1.28
N ASP A 98 10.40 -21.42 2.28
CA ASP A 98 9.97 -21.61 3.66
C ASP A 98 8.52 -21.18 3.89
N ARG A 99 8.06 -20.11 3.19
CA ARG A 99 6.69 -19.58 3.34
C ARG A 99 6.20 -18.84 2.10
N VAL A 100 5.00 -19.19 1.62
CA VAL A 100 4.36 -18.58 0.44
C VAL A 100 2.96 -18.07 0.77
N LEU A 101 2.65 -16.84 0.35
CA LEU A 101 1.29 -16.27 0.42
C LEU A 101 0.59 -16.47 -0.94
N LEU A 102 -0.54 -17.17 -0.92
CA LEU A 102 -1.40 -17.37 -2.07
C LEU A 102 -2.73 -16.63 -1.85
N VAL A 103 -3.10 -15.75 -2.77
CA VAL A 103 -4.32 -14.93 -2.63
C VAL A 103 -5.23 -15.15 -3.84
N ALA A 104 -6.46 -15.61 -3.57
CA ALA A 104 -7.44 -15.88 -4.61
C ALA A 104 -8.87 -15.68 -4.07
N SER A 105 -9.88 -15.86 -4.92
CA SER A 105 -11.27 -15.85 -4.47
C SER A 105 -11.52 -16.97 -3.45
N LYS A 106 -12.53 -16.82 -2.60
CA LYS A 106 -12.85 -17.83 -1.58
C LYS A 106 -13.10 -19.23 -2.17
N ASN A 107 -13.71 -19.31 -3.37
CA ASN A 107 -13.98 -20.58 -4.03
C ASN A 107 -12.70 -21.26 -4.48
N MET A 108 -11.78 -20.47 -5.11
CA MET A 108 -10.47 -20.98 -5.52
C MET A 108 -9.64 -21.43 -4.31
N VAL A 109 -9.65 -20.67 -3.20
CA VAL A 109 -8.98 -21.10 -1.97
C VAL A 109 -9.62 -22.37 -1.40
N ALA A 110 -10.93 -22.52 -1.46
CA ALA A 110 -11.63 -23.74 -1.04
C ALA A 110 -11.21 -24.95 -1.89
N ASP A 111 -11.06 -24.78 -3.22
CA ASP A 111 -10.58 -25.83 -4.11
C ASP A 111 -9.13 -26.22 -3.76
N LEU A 112 -8.27 -25.22 -3.49
CA LEU A 112 -6.86 -25.47 -3.11
C LEU A 112 -6.74 -26.26 -1.80
N ILE A 113 -7.47 -25.87 -0.73
CA ILE A 113 -7.41 -26.59 0.54
C ILE A 113 -8.03 -27.99 0.44
N SER A 114 -9.11 -28.14 -0.35
CA SER A 114 -9.72 -29.45 -0.62
C SER A 114 -8.74 -30.39 -1.33
N ALA A 115 -7.99 -29.91 -2.29
CA ALA A 115 -6.94 -30.68 -2.97
C ALA A 115 -5.80 -31.13 -2.04
N LEU A 116 -5.63 -30.43 -0.91
CA LEU A 116 -4.69 -30.77 0.17
C LEU A 116 -5.31 -31.68 1.24
N GLY A 117 -6.56 -32.12 1.06
CA GLY A 117 -7.28 -32.96 2.03
C GLY A 117 -7.82 -32.18 3.23
N VAL A 118 -7.97 -30.87 3.12
CA VAL A 118 -8.42 -29.96 4.17
C VAL A 118 -9.77 -29.37 3.81
N HIS A 119 -10.70 -29.27 4.77
CA HIS A 119 -12.03 -28.69 4.57
C HIS A 119 -12.35 -27.67 5.64
N GLU A 120 -12.54 -26.41 5.21
CA GLU A 120 -12.85 -25.29 6.08
C GLU A 120 -13.93 -24.38 5.48
N SER A 121 -14.74 -23.77 6.38
CA SER A 121 -15.72 -22.77 5.96
C SER A 121 -15.04 -21.42 5.74
N LEU A 122 -15.01 -20.95 4.53
CA LEU A 122 -14.29 -19.72 4.14
C LEU A 122 -15.25 -18.56 3.92
N SER A 123 -14.81 -17.38 4.32
CA SER A 123 -15.43 -16.08 4.00
C SER A 123 -14.40 -15.13 3.38
N PRO A 124 -14.82 -14.02 2.73
CA PRO A 124 -13.88 -13.04 2.20
C PRO A 124 -12.95 -12.51 3.28
N GLY A 125 -11.66 -12.53 3.01
CA GLY A 125 -10.60 -12.05 3.90
C GLY A 125 -10.09 -13.09 4.91
N VAL A 126 -10.64 -14.29 5.00
CA VAL A 126 -10.11 -15.37 5.87
C VAL A 126 -8.74 -15.81 5.38
N LEU A 127 -7.81 -15.97 6.31
CA LEU A 127 -6.49 -16.56 6.10
C LEU A 127 -6.45 -17.97 6.68
N VAL A 128 -6.04 -18.95 5.89
CA VAL A 128 -5.73 -20.32 6.33
C VAL A 128 -4.23 -20.51 6.30
N HIS A 129 -3.63 -20.73 7.45
CA HIS A 129 -2.22 -21.04 7.60
C HIS A 129 -2.05 -22.55 7.69
N LEU A 130 -1.32 -23.12 6.75
CA LEU A 130 -1.05 -24.53 6.62
C LEU A 130 0.45 -24.82 6.71
N GLU A 131 0.80 -25.97 7.24
CA GLU A 131 2.13 -26.54 7.17
C GLU A 131 2.08 -27.82 6.32
N LYS A 132 2.88 -27.84 5.26
CA LYS A 132 3.02 -29.02 4.37
C LYS A 132 4.31 -29.74 4.70
N THR A 133 4.16 -30.99 5.11
CA THR A 133 5.28 -31.91 5.42
C THR A 133 5.23 -33.14 4.52
N HIS A 134 6.18 -34.05 4.65
CA HIS A 134 6.15 -35.35 3.98
C HIS A 134 5.02 -36.25 4.47
N ALA A 135 4.53 -36.04 5.70
CA ALA A 135 3.45 -36.80 6.30
C ALA A 135 2.05 -36.34 5.85
N GLY A 136 1.97 -35.15 5.26
CA GLY A 136 0.70 -34.55 4.84
C GLY A 136 0.67 -33.04 5.06
N THR A 137 -0.51 -32.46 4.93
CA THR A 137 -0.78 -31.05 5.17
C THR A 137 -1.67 -30.89 6.39
N GLU A 138 -1.29 -29.99 7.31
CA GLU A 138 -2.00 -29.73 8.54
C GLU A 138 -2.38 -28.24 8.62
N ILE A 139 -3.56 -27.96 9.22
CA ILE A 139 -3.98 -26.59 9.52
C ILE A 139 -3.26 -26.16 10.81
N CYS A 140 -2.39 -25.15 10.70
CA CYS A 140 -1.82 -24.48 11.85
C CYS A 140 -2.83 -23.54 12.50
N LYS A 141 -3.53 -22.75 11.67
CA LYS A 141 -4.52 -21.77 12.14
C LYS A 141 -5.44 -21.29 11.01
N VAL A 142 -6.69 -20.97 11.39
CA VAL A 142 -7.64 -20.23 10.55
C VAL A 142 -7.91 -18.90 11.23
N ILE A 143 -7.79 -17.81 10.48
CA ILE A 143 -7.92 -16.44 11.00
C ILE A 143 -9.03 -15.74 10.24
N ASP A 144 -10.15 -15.45 10.91
CA ASP A 144 -11.20 -14.59 10.39
C ASP A 144 -10.89 -13.13 10.78
N PRO A 145 -10.83 -12.19 9.82
CA PRO A 145 -10.62 -10.78 10.11
C PRO A 145 -11.73 -10.14 10.96
N GLN A 146 -12.89 -10.82 11.14
CA GLN A 146 -13.95 -10.34 12.02
C GLN A 146 -13.57 -10.53 13.51
N ASP A 147 -12.76 -11.54 13.81
CA ASP A 147 -12.30 -11.83 15.18
C ASP A 147 -11.06 -10.99 15.58
N LEU A 148 -10.48 -10.24 14.62
CA LEU A 148 -9.33 -9.39 14.87
C LEU A 148 -9.75 -7.97 15.31
N PRO A 149 -8.94 -7.32 16.18
CA PRO A 149 -9.21 -5.95 16.64
C PRO A 149 -9.41 -4.95 15.49
N ASP A 150 -10.17 -3.88 15.77
CA ASP A 150 -10.36 -2.79 14.81
C ASP A 150 -9.20 -1.77 14.84
N LEU A 151 -8.38 -1.78 15.87
CA LEU A 151 -7.21 -0.93 15.98
C LEU A 151 -5.94 -1.73 15.63
N PHE A 152 -4.96 -1.02 15.10
CA PHE A 152 -3.69 -1.59 14.66
C PHE A 152 -2.56 -1.23 15.62
N PRO A 153 -1.62 -2.16 15.85
CA PRO A 153 -0.43 -1.86 16.63
C PRO A 153 0.44 -0.83 15.92
N TYR A 154 0.98 0.08 16.71
CA TYR A 154 1.94 1.09 16.27
C TYR A 154 3.11 1.13 17.26
N PRO A 155 4.38 1.12 16.81
CA PRO A 155 5.54 1.24 17.69
C PRO A 155 5.65 2.69 18.18
N GLY A 156 5.12 2.96 19.36
CA GLY A 156 5.24 4.27 20.02
C GLY A 156 6.55 4.38 20.84
N PRO A 157 6.98 5.61 21.19
CA PRO A 157 8.21 5.84 21.95
C PRO A 157 8.14 5.26 23.37
N ASP A 158 6.96 5.22 23.98
CA ASP A 158 6.74 4.72 25.34
C ASP A 158 6.19 3.27 25.35
N GLY A 159 6.17 2.60 24.20
CA GLY A 159 5.66 1.25 24.01
C GLY A 159 4.62 1.15 22.90
N PRO A 160 4.08 -0.05 22.65
CA PRO A 160 3.09 -0.24 21.60
C PRO A 160 1.79 0.57 21.85
N GLU A 161 1.37 1.34 20.86
CA GLU A 161 0.10 2.05 20.83
C GLU A 161 -0.89 1.33 19.92
N LEU A 162 -2.18 1.67 20.03
CA LEU A 162 -3.22 1.21 19.12
C LEU A 162 -3.77 2.39 18.32
N ARG A 163 -3.79 2.26 16.99
CA ARG A 163 -4.20 3.32 16.06
C ARG A 163 -5.25 2.85 15.06
N GLU A 164 -6.00 3.79 14.49
CA GLU A 164 -7.07 3.50 13.52
C GLU A 164 -6.60 2.91 12.18
N ARG A 165 -5.32 3.15 11.84
CA ARG A 165 -4.71 2.70 10.58
C ARG A 165 -3.45 1.88 10.87
N PRO A 166 -3.04 0.99 9.96
CA PRO A 166 -1.74 0.31 10.04
C PRO A 166 -0.58 1.31 10.15
N ALA A 167 0.51 0.89 10.78
CA ALA A 167 1.62 1.78 11.15
C ALA A 167 2.17 2.63 9.98
N TYR A 168 2.28 2.06 8.77
CA TYR A 168 2.83 2.76 7.62
C TYR A 168 2.03 4.01 7.19
N TYR A 169 0.75 4.13 7.54
CA TYR A 169 -0.07 5.31 7.24
C TYR A 169 0.44 6.59 7.87
N TYR A 170 1.15 6.47 8.99
CA TYR A 170 1.60 7.61 9.80
C TYR A 170 2.97 8.15 9.40
N THR A 171 3.65 7.48 8.47
CA THR A 171 4.87 7.96 7.82
C THR A 171 4.53 8.40 6.40
N GLN A 172 4.79 9.67 6.09
CA GLN A 172 4.46 10.28 4.82
C GLN A 172 5.66 11.04 4.27
N SER A 173 5.69 11.21 2.96
CA SER A 173 6.64 12.06 2.26
C SER A 173 5.90 13.06 1.39
N ALA A 174 6.53 14.21 1.17
CA ALA A 174 6.04 15.25 0.30
C ALA A 174 7.19 15.80 -0.54
N VAL A 175 6.89 16.27 -1.73
CA VAL A 175 7.85 16.94 -2.59
C VAL A 175 7.35 18.33 -2.97
N ILE A 176 8.27 19.32 -2.98
CA ILE A 176 8.02 20.65 -3.51
C ILE A 176 8.67 20.71 -4.88
N PRO A 177 7.91 20.54 -5.96
CA PRO A 177 8.43 20.66 -7.31
C PRO A 177 8.62 22.15 -7.63
N PHE A 178 9.81 22.51 -8.11
CA PHE A 178 10.11 23.89 -8.48
C PHE A 178 10.85 23.97 -9.81
N ARG A 179 10.84 25.14 -10.42
CA ARG A 179 11.71 25.51 -11.54
C ARG A 179 12.30 26.90 -11.34
N ARG A 180 13.43 27.15 -11.97
CA ARG A 180 14.08 28.47 -11.96
C ARG A 180 13.58 29.30 -13.14
N THR A 181 13.27 30.55 -12.88
CA THR A 181 12.92 31.55 -13.91
C THR A 181 13.78 32.82 -13.69
N PRO A 182 13.85 33.73 -14.66
CA PRO A 182 14.54 35.02 -14.48
C PRO A 182 13.99 35.84 -13.30
N GLU A 183 12.70 35.66 -12.98
CA GLU A 183 11.99 36.37 -11.91
C GLU A 183 12.11 35.66 -10.55
N GLY A 184 12.79 34.52 -10.48
CA GLY A 184 12.96 33.74 -9.26
C GLY A 184 12.53 32.28 -9.41
N LYS A 185 12.12 31.64 -8.30
CA LYS A 185 11.63 30.27 -8.32
C LYS A 185 10.11 30.20 -8.37
N GLU A 186 9.62 29.40 -9.29
CA GLU A 186 8.22 29.01 -9.33
C GLU A 186 8.03 27.62 -8.78
N ILE A 187 6.95 27.44 -8.01
CA ILE A 187 6.53 26.20 -7.38
C ILE A 187 5.37 25.63 -8.14
N LEU A 188 5.39 24.32 -8.43
CA LEU A 188 4.23 23.63 -8.96
C LEU A 188 3.32 23.21 -7.80
N ILE A 189 2.10 23.69 -7.82
CA ILE A 189 1.06 23.25 -6.89
C ILE A 189 -0.03 22.51 -7.64
N THR A 190 -0.62 21.51 -6.98
CA THR A 190 -1.68 20.67 -7.57
C THR A 190 -2.99 20.82 -6.79
N GLY A 191 -4.11 20.56 -7.45
CA GLY A 191 -5.38 20.41 -6.77
C GLY A 191 -5.37 19.19 -5.86
N SER A 192 -5.99 19.26 -4.68
CA SER A 192 -6.24 18.08 -3.87
C SER A 192 -7.16 17.09 -4.61
N SER A 193 -7.19 15.81 -4.21
CA SER A 193 -8.07 14.79 -4.81
C SER A 193 -9.56 15.20 -4.84
N SER A 194 -9.99 16.07 -3.92
CA SER A 194 -11.34 16.65 -3.92
C SER A 194 -11.48 17.92 -4.76
N GLY A 195 -10.40 18.43 -5.34
CA GLY A 195 -10.36 19.69 -6.12
C GLY A 195 -10.57 20.97 -5.27
N ARG A 196 -10.68 20.86 -3.94
CA ARG A 196 -11.05 22.01 -3.09
C ARG A 196 -9.89 22.84 -2.57
N HIS A 197 -8.68 22.32 -2.62
CA HIS A 197 -7.49 22.94 -2.03
C HIS A 197 -6.29 22.79 -2.95
N TRP A 198 -5.36 23.74 -2.86
CA TRP A 198 -4.05 23.64 -3.46
C TRP A 198 -3.10 22.92 -2.48
N VAL A 199 -2.35 21.98 -2.99
CA VAL A 199 -1.42 21.13 -2.23
C VAL A 199 -0.12 20.94 -3.01
N VAL A 200 0.91 20.42 -2.35
CA VAL A 200 2.05 19.80 -3.02
C VAL A 200 1.84 18.29 -3.06
N PRO A 201 2.46 17.55 -4.01
CA PRO A 201 2.39 16.09 -4.05
C PRO A 201 2.85 15.48 -2.73
N LYS A 202 2.02 14.61 -2.16
CA LYS A 202 2.25 14.03 -0.83
C LYS A 202 1.45 12.75 -0.61
N GLY A 203 2.14 11.71 -0.19
CA GLY A 203 1.49 10.45 0.15
C GLY A 203 2.11 9.67 1.29
N ILE A 204 1.60 8.48 1.47
CA ILE A 204 2.05 7.53 2.48
C ILE A 204 3.33 6.86 1.97
N VAL A 205 4.33 6.75 2.82
CA VAL A 205 5.53 5.97 2.49
C VAL A 205 5.20 4.49 2.56
N ASP A 206 5.13 3.85 1.40
CA ASP A 206 4.87 2.42 1.32
C ASP A 206 6.05 1.61 1.92
N PRO A 207 5.77 0.54 2.66
CA PRO A 207 6.81 -0.34 3.15
C PRO A 207 7.71 -0.87 2.04
N GLY A 208 9.02 -0.74 2.23
CA GLY A 208 10.04 -1.10 1.23
C GLY A 208 10.54 0.07 0.39
N LEU A 209 9.93 1.24 0.50
CA LEU A 209 10.43 2.49 -0.07
C LEU A 209 11.03 3.36 1.04
N SER A 210 12.07 4.11 0.71
CA SER A 210 12.50 5.26 1.49
C SER A 210 11.52 6.44 1.31
N PRO A 211 11.47 7.40 2.24
CA PRO A 211 10.68 8.61 2.06
C PRO A 211 11.01 9.39 0.77
N ALA A 212 12.31 9.40 0.37
CA ALA A 212 12.75 10.02 -0.86
C ALA A 212 12.19 9.32 -2.12
N GLU A 213 12.24 7.99 -2.16
CA GLU A 213 11.67 7.21 -3.27
C GLU A 213 10.15 7.41 -3.35
N SER A 214 9.46 7.39 -2.22
CA SER A 214 8.02 7.64 -2.16
C SER A 214 7.67 9.05 -2.66
N ALA A 215 8.45 10.08 -2.30
CA ALA A 215 8.22 11.45 -2.78
C ALA A 215 8.37 11.57 -4.31
N LYS A 216 9.31 10.83 -4.92
CA LYS A 216 9.46 10.77 -6.40
C LYS A 216 8.22 10.15 -7.06
N VAL A 217 7.67 9.08 -6.46
CA VAL A 217 6.44 8.45 -6.94
C VAL A 217 5.27 9.44 -6.88
N GLU A 218 5.07 10.11 -5.74
CA GLU A 218 3.99 11.11 -5.58
C GLU A 218 4.12 12.28 -6.57
N ALA A 219 5.36 12.75 -6.85
CA ALA A 219 5.57 13.80 -7.86
C ALA A 219 5.06 13.38 -9.24
N ARG A 220 5.30 12.13 -9.60
CA ARG A 220 4.88 11.59 -10.90
C ARG A 220 3.38 11.32 -10.95
N GLU A 221 2.81 10.71 -9.91
CA GLU A 221 1.40 10.31 -9.86
C GLU A 221 0.46 11.49 -9.65
N GLU A 222 0.75 12.39 -8.68
CA GLU A 222 -0.12 13.51 -8.33
C GLU A 222 0.12 14.79 -9.15
N ALA A 223 1.34 14.99 -9.67
CA ALA A 223 1.70 16.21 -10.41
C ALA A 223 2.16 15.98 -11.85
N GLY A 224 2.46 14.75 -12.24
CA GLY A 224 2.96 14.43 -13.57
C GLY A 224 4.29 15.10 -13.88
N VAL A 225 5.23 15.12 -12.93
CA VAL A 225 6.54 15.72 -13.10
C VAL A 225 7.67 14.79 -12.66
N GLU A 226 8.82 14.96 -13.31
CA GLU A 226 10.08 14.31 -13.01
C GLU A 226 11.20 15.36 -13.00
N GLY A 227 12.29 15.12 -12.25
CA GLY A 227 13.35 16.11 -12.19
C GLY A 227 14.51 15.71 -11.30
N ASP A 228 15.43 16.65 -11.11
CA ASP A 228 16.59 16.51 -10.22
C ASP A 228 16.11 16.53 -8.77
N PHE A 229 16.48 15.52 -8.03
CA PHE A 229 15.96 15.24 -6.69
C PHE A 229 17.12 15.04 -5.70
N SER A 230 17.05 15.73 -4.57
CA SER A 230 17.97 15.48 -3.46
C SER A 230 17.36 14.46 -2.50
N ASP A 231 18.09 13.41 -2.16
CA ASP A 231 17.67 12.44 -1.14
C ASP A 231 17.76 13.00 0.29
N GLN A 232 18.33 14.22 0.46
CA GLN A 232 18.31 14.94 1.72
C GLN A 232 17.02 15.74 1.85
N PRO A 233 16.21 15.50 2.91
CA PRO A 233 14.98 16.25 3.12
C PRO A 233 15.30 17.72 3.49
N LEU A 234 14.46 18.65 3.08
CA LEU A 234 14.44 20.05 3.55
C LEU A 234 14.10 20.10 5.05
N GLY A 235 13.39 19.12 5.55
CA GLY A 235 13.01 18.97 6.93
C GLY A 235 11.76 18.10 7.12
N THR A 236 11.18 18.18 8.31
CA THR A 236 10.00 17.39 8.67
C THR A 236 8.98 18.26 9.39
N PHE A 237 7.71 17.90 9.23
CA PHE A 237 6.62 18.44 10.08
C PHE A 237 5.66 17.33 10.47
N THR A 238 4.82 17.62 11.43
CA THR A 238 3.77 16.69 11.90
C THR A 238 2.40 17.34 11.82
N TYR A 239 1.38 16.50 11.63
CA TYR A 239 -0.02 16.92 11.70
C TYR A 239 -0.91 15.76 12.13
N GLU A 240 -2.07 16.08 12.68
CA GLU A 240 -3.02 15.06 13.13
C GLU A 240 -3.90 14.56 11.99
N LYS A 241 -4.00 13.25 11.87
CA LYS A 241 -4.92 12.56 10.97
C LYS A 241 -5.18 11.13 11.48
N TRP A 242 -6.40 10.63 11.25
CA TRP A 242 -6.80 9.29 11.69
C TRP A 242 -6.55 9.05 13.19
N GLY A 243 -6.88 10.04 14.01
CA GLY A 243 -6.76 9.97 15.46
C GLY A 243 -5.34 9.92 16.02
N ALA A 244 -4.31 10.20 15.18
CA ALA A 244 -2.93 10.19 15.63
C ALA A 244 -2.05 11.13 14.79
N VAL A 245 -0.82 11.34 15.27
CA VAL A 245 0.18 12.20 14.60
C VAL A 245 0.79 11.48 13.41
N CYS A 246 0.71 12.11 12.23
CA CYS A 246 1.46 11.74 11.02
C CYS A 246 2.73 12.57 10.94
N ARG A 247 3.86 11.94 10.58
CA ARG A 247 5.13 12.60 10.28
C ARG A 247 5.31 12.68 8.78
N VAL A 248 5.68 13.86 8.28
CA VAL A 248 5.94 14.11 6.86
C VAL A 248 7.39 14.55 6.68
N GLU A 249 8.13 13.86 5.83
CA GLU A 249 9.43 14.31 5.33
C GLU A 249 9.24 15.08 4.03
N VAL A 250 9.83 16.27 3.93
CA VAL A 250 9.65 17.20 2.83
C VAL A 250 10.92 17.27 1.98
N PHE A 251 10.78 17.06 0.69
CA PHE A 251 11.87 17.07 -0.28
C PHE A 251 11.68 18.18 -1.32
N ALA A 252 12.75 18.52 -2.03
CA ALA A 252 12.73 19.42 -3.18
C ALA A 252 13.01 18.65 -4.48
N MET A 253 12.34 19.06 -5.57
CA MET A 253 12.59 18.54 -6.91
C MET A 253 12.71 19.71 -7.89
N GLU A 254 13.87 19.89 -8.53
CA GLU A 254 13.98 20.79 -9.67
C GLU A 254 13.45 20.09 -10.91
N VAL A 255 12.30 20.54 -11.40
CA VAL A 255 11.56 19.86 -12.47
C VAL A 255 12.28 20.02 -13.80
N THR A 256 12.65 18.92 -14.43
CA THR A 256 13.27 18.86 -15.75
C THR A 256 12.34 18.32 -16.81
N ARG A 257 11.27 17.60 -16.42
CA ARG A 257 10.29 17.02 -17.33
C ARG A 257 8.88 17.14 -16.78
N ILE A 258 7.97 17.55 -17.64
CA ILE A 258 6.54 17.62 -17.38
C ILE A 258 5.86 16.59 -18.27
N LEU A 259 5.11 15.66 -17.67
CA LEU A 259 4.36 14.64 -18.41
C LEU A 259 3.12 15.25 -19.04
N PRO A 260 2.75 14.80 -20.26
CA PRO A 260 1.48 15.20 -20.88
C PRO A 260 0.28 14.72 -20.06
N ALA A 261 -0.88 15.35 -20.26
CA ALA A 261 -2.07 15.13 -19.42
C ALA A 261 -2.60 13.68 -19.42
N ASP A 262 -2.30 12.92 -20.46
CA ASP A 262 -2.70 11.51 -20.65
C ASP A 262 -1.66 10.50 -20.16
N ALA A 263 -0.52 10.96 -19.64
CA ALA A 263 0.62 10.11 -19.28
C ALA A 263 0.91 10.05 -17.76
N TRP A 264 0.05 10.60 -16.92
CA TRP A 264 0.19 10.52 -15.46
C TRP A 264 -1.12 10.14 -14.79
N GLU A 265 -1.01 9.42 -13.66
CA GLU A 265 -2.11 8.64 -13.07
C GLU A 265 -3.27 9.52 -12.59
N GLU A 266 -2.97 10.60 -11.87
CA GLU A 266 -3.99 11.51 -11.32
C GLU A 266 -4.21 12.77 -12.17
N SER A 267 -4.18 12.62 -13.49
CA SER A 267 -4.29 13.72 -14.48
C SER A 267 -5.58 14.55 -14.37
N HIS A 268 -6.56 14.06 -13.63
CA HIS A 268 -7.77 14.83 -13.29
C HIS A 268 -7.50 15.99 -12.32
N ARG A 269 -6.34 16.00 -11.64
CA ARG A 269 -5.94 17.12 -10.78
C ARG A 269 -5.47 18.31 -11.62
N GLN A 270 -5.93 19.50 -11.26
CA GLN A 270 -5.35 20.72 -11.80
C GLN A 270 -3.93 20.92 -11.30
N ARG A 271 -3.07 21.51 -12.12
CA ARG A 271 -1.72 21.91 -11.71
C ARG A 271 -1.38 23.28 -12.25
N THR A 272 -0.63 24.08 -11.49
CA THR A 272 -0.20 25.42 -11.90
C THR A 272 1.13 25.79 -11.31
N TRP A 273 1.88 26.61 -12.05
CA TRP A 273 3.12 27.23 -11.58
C TRP A 273 2.81 28.60 -10.97
N VAL A 274 3.35 28.88 -9.79
CA VAL A 274 3.18 30.15 -9.11
C VAL A 274 4.49 30.52 -8.42
N GLN A 275 4.73 31.83 -8.22
CA GLN A 275 5.90 32.31 -7.49
C GLN A 275 5.91 31.75 -6.06
N ALA A 276 7.11 31.60 -5.47
CA ALA A 276 7.29 30.93 -4.16
C ALA A 276 6.42 31.51 -3.05
N GLU A 277 6.34 32.83 -2.95
CA GLU A 277 5.53 33.53 -1.92
C GLU A 277 4.04 33.26 -2.16
N THR A 278 3.61 33.26 -3.41
CA THR A 278 2.23 32.95 -3.79
C THR A 278 1.88 31.50 -3.45
N ALA A 279 2.78 30.55 -3.75
CA ALA A 279 2.60 29.15 -3.38
C ALA A 279 2.40 28.99 -1.87
N ALA A 280 3.27 29.59 -1.05
CA ALA A 280 3.16 29.53 0.41
C ALA A 280 1.81 30.09 0.92
N ALA A 281 1.30 31.14 0.26
CA ALA A 281 0.00 31.73 0.60
C ALA A 281 -1.18 30.85 0.14
N MET A 282 -1.10 30.19 -1.02
CA MET A 282 -2.18 29.38 -1.61
C MET A 282 -2.32 28.00 -0.99
N LEU A 283 -1.20 27.38 -0.56
CA LEU A 283 -1.22 26.02 -0.01
C LEU A 283 -2.11 25.89 1.21
N TYR A 284 -2.93 24.84 1.23
CA TYR A 284 -3.81 24.51 2.35
C TYR A 284 -3.01 24.26 3.64
N GLN A 285 -1.96 23.42 3.55
CA GLN A 285 -1.08 23.16 4.69
C GLN A 285 0.02 24.22 4.77
N LYS A 286 -0.14 25.18 5.66
CA LYS A 286 0.82 26.29 5.86
C LYS A 286 2.20 25.85 6.32
N ALA A 287 2.32 24.63 6.85
CA ALA A 287 3.59 24.05 7.26
C ALA A 287 4.62 23.93 6.11
N PHE A 288 4.21 24.01 4.85
CA PHE A 288 5.12 24.02 3.70
C PHE A 288 5.83 25.36 3.48
N GLY A 289 5.28 26.47 3.98
CA GLY A 289 5.88 27.81 3.78
C GLY A 289 7.36 27.91 4.14
N PRO A 290 7.80 27.49 5.35
CA PRO A 290 9.22 27.51 5.74
C PRO A 290 10.12 26.67 4.83
N PHE A 291 9.64 25.58 4.24
CA PHE A 291 10.42 24.76 3.31
C PHE A 291 10.52 25.40 1.92
N ILE A 292 9.47 26.06 1.44
CA ILE A 292 9.50 26.83 0.20
C ILE A 292 10.52 27.97 0.33
N ALA A 293 10.61 28.62 1.48
CA ALA A 293 11.55 29.72 1.72
C ALA A 293 13.03 29.26 1.77
N GLN A 294 13.32 27.97 1.89
CA GLN A 294 14.67 27.40 1.84
C GLN A 294 15.15 27.11 0.42
N LEU A 295 14.25 27.05 -0.55
CA LEU A 295 14.59 26.80 -1.96
C LEU A 295 15.29 28.02 -2.54
#